data_7163345105c17a3d8836c870cdb922b6
#
_entry.id   7163345105c17a3d8836c870cdb922b6
#
_cell.length_a   1.000
_cell.length_b   1.000
_cell.length_c   1.000
_cell.angle_alpha   90.00
_cell.angle_beta   90.00
_cell.angle_gamma   90.00
#
_symmetry.space_group_name_H-M   'P 1'
#
loop_
_entity.id
_entity.type
_entity.pdbx_description
1 polymer ?
#
loop_
_entity_poly.entity_id
_entity_poly.type
_entity_poly.pdbx_seq_one_letter_code
_entity_poly.pdbx_strand_id
1 'polypeptide(L)'
;MTTATAETELTPEPPAAVEPPGERGVPEIVRRRLATLENWLNPHSWIVTVVVTVIAGILRFQNLASPKGYIFDEVYYPTDAWDMLQHGVEWDEKTNGPAYVVHPPLGKWLIAIGEKIFGNNELGWRFTAAIAGTLMILILVRIAYRLFHSVLLAGTAGLLLSLDGFQLVLSRTSLLDIFLGLFVLLTFAAMVLDRDHYRRRLLRALENGYDPSSTPSIPRIVPWWLLASGALFGLACGVKWSALFFAPFFAALVWAWRVQARRSAGIRGAFIAGVLGDLGYLLLTFVLSIIFYLATWTGWFVTNTGYFRHYREANGWSEPPILGALLNLIHYHQEAYGFHSQLTERHVYQSWPWQWLLLGRPVAFYWNNNSGNCGAPSCAREILLLGTPLLWWSFAPALIALIWFGIARRDWRAWAILVPVVAGMLPWFYYAIKDGRTMFSFYLLPAVPFLILAVVYVLGAIMTPPDGVVAGKGRTDRQLIGTVVAGAYVVLVALCFAYFHPIFVAQLMTYDSWSSRMWLGGRWI
;
A
#
# COMPACT_ATOMS: atom_id res chain seq x y z
N MET A 1 83.03 -41.08 17.85
CA MET A 1 81.82 -40.66 18.51
C MET A 1 80.74 -40.45 17.43
N THR A 2 79.89 -41.39 17.24
CA THR A 2 78.89 -41.54 16.19
C THR A 2 77.57 -40.96 16.69
N THR A 3 77.08 -39.96 16.04
CA THR A 3 75.73 -39.42 16.29
C THR A 3 74.77 -40.10 15.31
N ALA A 4 73.83 -40.84 15.86
CA ALA A 4 72.73 -41.46 15.14
C ALA A 4 71.59 -40.43 14.94
N THR A 5 71.26 -40.21 13.69
CA THR A 5 70.07 -39.46 13.28
C THR A 5 68.86 -40.42 13.30
N ALA A 6 67.84 -40.11 14.12
CA ALA A 6 66.59 -40.81 14.13
C ALA A 6 65.69 -40.25 12.98
N GLU A 7 65.41 -41.12 12.01
CA GLU A 7 64.34 -40.90 11.00
C GLU A 7 62.98 -41.09 11.64
N THR A 8 62.18 -40.06 11.64
CA THR A 8 60.75 -40.12 12.06
C THR A 8 59.95 -40.61 10.87
N GLU A 9 59.51 -41.86 10.89
CA GLU A 9 58.53 -42.38 9.94
C GLU A 9 57.20 -41.60 10.05
N LEU A 10 56.86 -40.85 8.99
CA LEU A 10 55.55 -40.23 8.80
C LEU A 10 54.56 -41.36 8.43
N THR A 11 53.72 -41.75 9.37
CA THR A 11 52.53 -42.57 9.08
C THR A 11 51.58 -41.81 8.17
N PRO A 12 51.12 -42.39 7.04
CA PRO A 12 50.20 -41.73 6.15
C PRO A 12 48.86 -41.49 6.87
N GLU A 13 48.37 -40.24 6.84
CA GLU A 13 47.01 -39.89 7.29
C GLU A 13 45.99 -40.81 6.60
N PRO A 14 45.01 -41.38 7.35
CA PRO A 14 43.96 -42.18 6.73
C PRO A 14 43.15 -41.32 5.77
N PRO A 15 42.79 -41.83 4.58
CA PRO A 15 42.00 -41.07 3.62
C PRO A 15 40.69 -40.58 4.31
N ALA A 16 40.39 -39.29 4.16
CA ALA A 16 39.20 -38.68 4.71
C ALA A 16 38.00 -39.55 4.34
N ALA A 17 37.26 -39.98 5.37
CA ALA A 17 36.08 -40.82 5.20
C ALA A 17 35.11 -40.13 4.22
N VAL A 18 34.86 -40.77 3.08
CA VAL A 18 33.83 -40.32 2.13
C VAL A 18 32.50 -40.51 2.83
N GLU A 19 31.91 -39.39 3.26
CA GLU A 19 30.56 -39.43 3.84
C GLU A 19 29.58 -40.12 2.88
N PRO A 20 28.73 -41.04 3.38
CA PRO A 20 27.79 -41.77 2.55
C PRO A 20 26.83 -40.77 1.85
N PRO A 21 26.34 -41.05 0.63
CA PRO A 21 25.55 -40.13 -0.21
C PRO A 21 24.20 -39.69 0.37
N GLY A 22 23.87 -40.00 1.61
CA GLY A 22 22.59 -39.72 2.28
C GLY A 22 22.58 -38.62 3.33
N GLU A 23 23.75 -38.08 3.76
CA GLU A 23 23.84 -37.13 4.88
C GLU A 23 24.30 -35.69 4.48
N ARG A 24 24.28 -35.34 3.21
CA ARG A 24 24.59 -33.96 2.83
C ARG A 24 23.41 -33.07 3.19
N GLY A 25 23.43 -32.51 4.40
CA GLY A 25 22.51 -31.47 4.82
C GLY A 25 22.49 -30.30 3.84
N VAL A 26 21.40 -29.55 3.74
CA VAL A 26 21.28 -28.36 2.87
C VAL A 26 22.45 -27.40 3.17
N PRO A 27 23.28 -27.01 2.18
CA PRO A 27 24.43 -26.13 2.38
C PRO A 27 24.03 -24.82 3.08
N GLU A 28 24.82 -24.36 4.03
CA GLU A 28 24.54 -23.15 4.81
C GLU A 28 24.31 -21.91 3.93
N ILE A 29 25.01 -21.81 2.80
CA ILE A 29 24.81 -20.73 1.83
C ILE A 29 23.38 -20.75 1.24
N VAL A 30 22.79 -21.92 1.01
CA VAL A 30 21.43 -22.07 0.51
C VAL A 30 20.44 -21.72 1.61
N ARG A 31 20.66 -22.17 2.86
CA ARG A 31 19.85 -21.78 4.03
C ARG A 31 19.82 -20.26 4.20
N ARG A 32 20.97 -19.60 4.16
CA ARG A 32 21.07 -18.14 4.27
C ARG A 32 20.37 -17.43 3.10
N ARG A 33 20.50 -17.92 1.87
CA ARG A 33 19.82 -17.36 0.69
C ARG A 33 18.31 -17.58 0.70
N LEU A 34 17.82 -18.65 1.31
CA LEU A 34 16.39 -18.94 1.48
C LEU A 34 15.84 -18.42 2.81
N ALA A 35 16.66 -17.78 3.62
CA ALA A 35 16.22 -17.23 4.90
C ALA A 35 14.96 -16.36 4.73
N THR A 36 14.04 -16.55 5.65
CA THR A 36 12.78 -15.81 5.70
C THR A 36 12.95 -14.55 6.54
N LEU A 37 12.03 -13.61 6.37
CA LEU A 37 11.95 -12.40 7.18
C LEU A 37 11.31 -12.78 8.55
N GLU A 38 12.07 -13.38 9.44
CA GLU A 38 11.53 -13.92 10.69
C GLU A 38 11.39 -12.88 11.80
N ASN A 39 10.64 -13.29 12.84
CA ASN A 39 10.47 -12.68 14.14
C ASN A 39 9.26 -11.76 14.33
N TRP A 40 8.13 -12.10 13.74
CA TRP A 40 6.92 -11.31 13.92
C TRP A 40 6.28 -11.42 15.34
N LEU A 41 6.78 -12.34 16.18
CA LEU A 41 6.34 -12.53 17.56
C LEU A 41 7.12 -11.68 18.58
N ASN A 42 8.07 -10.83 18.15
CA ASN A 42 8.80 -9.97 19.08
C ASN A 42 7.82 -9.02 19.83
N PRO A 43 7.69 -9.14 21.17
CA PRO A 43 6.72 -8.34 21.93
C PRO A 43 6.99 -6.83 21.83
N HIS A 44 8.26 -6.41 21.80
CA HIS A 44 8.60 -4.99 21.65
C HIS A 44 8.10 -4.42 20.32
N SER A 45 8.12 -5.21 19.24
CA SER A 45 7.58 -4.77 17.95
C SER A 45 6.06 -4.58 18.01
N TRP A 46 5.36 -5.41 18.78
CA TRP A 46 3.91 -5.27 18.95
C TRP A 46 3.55 -4.09 19.85
N ILE A 47 4.32 -3.86 20.93
CA ILE A 47 4.11 -2.67 21.78
C ILE A 47 4.23 -1.40 20.93
N VAL A 48 5.30 -1.25 20.15
CA VAL A 48 5.47 -0.09 19.26
C VAL A 48 4.36 -0.01 18.22
N THR A 49 3.95 -1.14 17.63
CA THR A 49 2.82 -1.18 16.68
C THR A 49 1.56 -0.62 17.32
N VAL A 50 1.19 -1.11 18.50
CA VAL A 50 -0.02 -0.67 19.20
C VAL A 50 0.07 0.81 19.57
N VAL A 51 1.18 1.25 20.18
CA VAL A 51 1.36 2.65 20.61
C VAL A 51 1.21 3.60 19.40
N VAL A 52 1.91 3.34 18.30
CA VAL A 52 1.85 4.19 17.11
C VAL A 52 0.46 4.15 16.48
N THR A 53 -0.20 2.99 16.45
CA THR A 53 -1.57 2.87 15.94
C THR A 53 -2.58 3.63 16.80
N VAL A 54 -2.43 3.61 18.13
CA VAL A 54 -3.30 4.38 19.03
C VAL A 54 -3.10 5.88 18.82
N ILE A 55 -1.86 6.36 18.73
CA ILE A 55 -1.57 7.77 18.40
C ILE A 55 -2.23 8.15 17.07
N ALA A 56 -2.07 7.31 16.06
CA ALA A 56 -2.69 7.52 14.76
C ALA A 56 -4.23 7.57 14.83
N GLY A 57 -4.83 6.67 15.61
CA GLY A 57 -6.27 6.66 15.87
C GLY A 57 -6.74 7.96 16.54
N ILE A 58 -6.06 8.42 17.58
CA ILE A 58 -6.41 9.68 18.27
C ILE A 58 -6.44 10.84 17.27
N LEU A 59 -5.39 11.00 16.45
CA LEU A 59 -5.33 12.07 15.44
C LEU A 59 -6.47 12.00 14.42
N ARG A 60 -6.95 10.79 14.06
CA ARG A 60 -7.99 10.59 13.06
C ARG A 60 -9.40 10.74 13.61
N PHE A 61 -9.62 10.32 14.85
CA PHE A 61 -10.94 10.34 15.47
C PHE A 61 -11.23 11.65 16.23
N GLN A 62 -10.22 12.44 16.60
CA GLN A 62 -10.42 13.71 17.29
C GLN A 62 -11.26 14.67 16.45
N ASN A 63 -12.43 15.06 16.96
CA ASN A 63 -13.38 15.97 16.28
C ASN A 63 -13.74 15.53 14.84
N LEU A 64 -13.93 14.24 14.61
CA LEU A 64 -14.17 13.68 13.28
C LEU A 64 -15.46 14.22 12.63
N ALA A 65 -16.48 14.54 13.43
CA ALA A 65 -17.73 15.12 12.99
C ALA A 65 -17.64 16.64 12.64
N SER A 66 -16.44 17.20 12.54
CA SER A 66 -16.19 18.59 12.14
C SER A 66 -15.28 18.65 10.90
N PRO A 67 -15.59 19.56 9.96
CA PRO A 67 -16.70 20.52 9.90
C PRO A 67 -18.05 19.84 9.63
N LYS A 68 -19.14 20.58 9.87
CA LYS A 68 -20.49 20.12 9.59
C LYS A 68 -20.79 20.17 8.09
N GLY A 69 -21.66 19.24 7.65
CA GLY A 69 -22.06 19.08 6.25
C GLY A 69 -21.03 18.28 5.44
N TYR A 70 -21.36 18.07 4.19
CA TYR A 70 -20.50 17.40 3.23
C TYR A 70 -19.34 18.31 2.81
N ILE A 71 -18.14 17.74 2.69
CA ILE A 71 -16.96 18.42 2.17
C ILE A 71 -16.48 17.72 0.91
N PHE A 72 -16.10 18.49 -0.11
CA PHE A 72 -15.59 17.97 -1.39
C PHE A 72 -16.48 16.84 -1.96
N ASP A 73 -15.93 15.69 -2.31
CA ASP A 73 -16.65 14.54 -2.89
C ASP A 73 -17.57 13.79 -1.89
N GLU A 74 -17.63 14.22 -0.62
CA GLU A 74 -18.62 13.66 0.32
C GLU A 74 -20.06 13.90 -0.13
N VAL A 75 -20.29 14.82 -1.06
CA VAL A 75 -21.63 15.03 -1.66
C VAL A 75 -22.12 13.81 -2.48
N TYR A 76 -21.23 12.92 -2.88
CA TYR A 76 -21.55 11.74 -3.69
C TYR A 76 -21.54 10.46 -2.86
N TYR A 77 -20.39 10.08 -2.30
CA TYR A 77 -20.19 8.74 -1.74
C TYR A 77 -21.00 8.43 -0.48
N PRO A 78 -21.15 9.31 0.49
CA PRO A 78 -22.09 9.13 1.60
C PRO A 78 -23.55 9.01 1.16
N THR A 79 -23.99 9.84 0.22
CA THR A 79 -25.35 9.75 -0.31
C THR A 79 -25.60 8.39 -0.97
N ASP A 80 -24.72 7.98 -1.89
CA ASP A 80 -24.77 6.66 -2.50
C ASP A 80 -24.76 5.53 -1.44
N ALA A 81 -23.95 5.68 -0.37
CA ALA A 81 -23.83 4.68 0.69
C ALA A 81 -25.13 4.56 1.50
N TRP A 82 -25.76 5.69 1.81
CA TRP A 82 -27.07 5.72 2.48
C TRP A 82 -28.17 5.10 1.62
N ASP A 83 -28.21 5.43 0.34
CA ASP A 83 -29.15 4.85 -0.62
C ASP A 83 -29.00 3.33 -0.72
N MET A 84 -27.74 2.84 -0.72
CA MET A 84 -27.47 1.40 -0.71
C MET A 84 -27.96 0.71 0.56
N LEU A 85 -28.05 1.38 1.70
CA LEU A 85 -28.68 0.84 2.92
C LEU A 85 -30.19 0.73 2.78
N GLN A 86 -30.83 1.64 2.05
CA GLN A 86 -32.30 1.70 1.90
C GLN A 86 -32.78 0.79 0.76
N HIS A 87 -32.06 0.78 -0.36
CA HIS A 87 -32.50 0.18 -1.63
C HIS A 87 -31.63 -1.02 -2.07
N GLY A 88 -30.47 -1.25 -1.42
CA GLY A 88 -29.50 -2.29 -1.81
C GLY A 88 -28.59 -1.90 -2.99
N VAL A 89 -28.90 -0.79 -3.67
CA VAL A 89 -28.16 -0.18 -4.78
C VAL A 89 -28.21 1.34 -4.65
N GLU A 90 -27.40 2.04 -5.42
CA GLU A 90 -27.46 3.49 -5.54
C GLU A 90 -28.80 3.93 -6.14
N TRP A 91 -29.38 5.01 -5.61
CA TRP A 91 -30.73 5.45 -5.92
C TRP A 91 -30.79 6.94 -6.22
N ASP A 92 -31.60 7.34 -7.18
CA ASP A 92 -31.90 8.74 -7.47
C ASP A 92 -33.34 9.05 -7.04
N GLU A 93 -33.48 9.78 -5.95
CA GLU A 93 -34.81 10.17 -5.42
C GLU A 93 -35.62 11.03 -6.38
N LYS A 94 -34.95 11.78 -7.29
CA LYS A 94 -35.68 12.65 -8.25
C LYS A 94 -36.42 11.85 -9.30
N THR A 95 -35.78 10.78 -9.77
CA THR A 95 -36.38 9.85 -10.75
C THR A 95 -37.09 8.69 -10.08
N ASN A 96 -36.97 8.54 -8.74
CA ASN A 96 -37.43 7.40 -7.95
C ASN A 96 -37.00 6.07 -8.58
N GLY A 97 -35.72 5.96 -8.90
CA GLY A 97 -35.11 4.82 -9.59
C GLY A 97 -33.62 4.64 -9.32
N PRO A 98 -33.03 3.55 -9.83
CA PRO A 98 -31.61 3.30 -9.63
C PRO A 98 -30.76 4.41 -10.25
N ALA A 99 -29.71 4.81 -9.55
CA ALA A 99 -28.75 5.80 -10.03
C ALA A 99 -27.59 5.15 -10.78
N TYR A 100 -27.14 5.83 -11.85
CA TYR A 100 -25.91 5.47 -12.53
C TYR A 100 -24.69 6.07 -11.81
N VAL A 101 -23.77 5.22 -11.40
CA VAL A 101 -22.52 5.64 -10.76
C VAL A 101 -21.32 4.96 -11.41
N VAL A 102 -20.18 5.62 -11.37
CA VAL A 102 -18.99 5.19 -12.16
C VAL A 102 -17.95 4.41 -11.34
N HIS A 103 -18.13 4.29 -10.05
CA HIS A 103 -17.23 3.55 -9.17
C HIS A 103 -17.88 2.28 -8.62
N PRO A 104 -17.11 1.17 -8.48
CA PRO A 104 -17.62 -0.07 -7.89
C PRO A 104 -18.14 0.12 -6.46
N PRO A 105 -18.99 -0.80 -5.95
CA PRO A 105 -19.78 -0.55 -4.75
C PRO A 105 -19.03 -0.64 -3.42
N LEU A 106 -17.90 -1.37 -3.32
CA LEU A 106 -17.32 -1.75 -2.02
C LEU A 106 -16.99 -0.55 -1.13
N GLY A 107 -16.40 0.50 -1.70
CA GLY A 107 -16.04 1.68 -0.90
C GLY A 107 -17.26 2.33 -0.27
N LYS A 108 -18.37 2.39 -0.99
CA LYS A 108 -19.66 2.90 -0.50
C LYS A 108 -20.29 1.97 0.54
N TRP A 109 -20.22 0.65 0.35
CA TRP A 109 -20.61 -0.30 1.39
C TRP A 109 -19.83 -0.14 2.70
N LEU A 110 -18.54 0.19 2.61
CA LEU A 110 -17.73 0.45 3.81
C LEU A 110 -18.17 1.75 4.50
N ILE A 111 -18.52 2.80 3.76
CA ILE A 111 -19.09 4.03 4.30
C ILE A 111 -20.45 3.72 4.96
N ALA A 112 -21.32 2.98 4.28
CA ALA A 112 -22.63 2.56 4.76
C ALA A 112 -22.58 1.84 6.12
N ILE A 113 -21.53 1.09 6.42
CA ILE A 113 -21.34 0.47 7.75
C ILE A 113 -21.32 1.55 8.85
N GLY A 114 -20.58 2.62 8.65
CA GLY A 114 -20.49 3.71 9.62
C GLY A 114 -21.83 4.45 9.76
N GLU A 115 -22.53 4.71 8.64
CA GLU A 115 -23.85 5.33 8.64
C GLU A 115 -24.91 4.46 9.30
N LYS A 116 -24.85 3.15 9.12
CA LYS A 116 -25.73 2.21 9.81
C LYS A 116 -25.57 2.25 11.34
N ILE A 117 -24.35 2.49 11.83
CA ILE A 117 -24.04 2.49 13.26
C ILE A 117 -24.38 3.84 13.91
N PHE A 118 -24.02 4.95 13.27
CA PHE A 118 -24.08 6.29 13.82
C PHE A 118 -25.14 7.19 13.18
N GLY A 119 -25.84 6.69 12.14
CA GLY A 119 -26.80 7.46 11.35
C GLY A 119 -26.15 8.21 10.19
N ASN A 120 -26.99 8.75 9.30
CA ASN A 120 -26.57 9.58 8.18
C ASN A 120 -26.16 10.98 8.68
N ASN A 121 -24.93 11.09 9.17
CA ASN A 121 -24.31 12.31 9.70
C ASN A 121 -22.79 12.25 9.57
N GLU A 122 -22.10 13.36 9.86
CA GLU A 122 -20.66 13.51 9.64
C GLU A 122 -19.82 12.46 10.36
N LEU A 123 -20.24 12.01 11.54
CA LEU A 123 -19.55 10.90 12.21
C LEU A 123 -19.79 9.58 11.47
N GLY A 124 -21.04 9.32 11.05
CA GLY A 124 -21.41 8.09 10.37
C GLY A 124 -20.59 7.86 9.12
N TRP A 125 -20.62 8.80 8.18
CA TRP A 125 -19.92 8.58 6.91
C TRP A 125 -18.40 8.69 6.98
N ARG A 126 -17.80 9.41 7.96
CA ARG A 126 -16.33 9.51 8.12
C ARG A 126 -15.72 8.39 8.98
N PHE A 127 -16.54 7.68 9.75
CA PHE A 127 -16.05 6.73 10.76
C PHE A 127 -15.18 5.61 10.18
N THR A 128 -15.66 4.95 9.13
CA THR A 128 -14.93 3.83 8.50
C THR A 128 -13.69 4.28 7.74
N ALA A 129 -13.69 5.51 7.19
CA ALA A 129 -12.50 6.11 6.62
C ALA A 129 -11.40 6.31 7.69
N ALA A 130 -11.77 6.76 8.89
CA ALA A 130 -10.84 6.90 10.01
C ALA A 130 -10.29 5.54 10.50
N ILE A 131 -11.12 4.50 10.53
CA ILE A 131 -10.67 3.12 10.78
C ILE A 131 -9.69 2.67 9.71
N ALA A 132 -10.04 2.81 8.43
CA ALA A 132 -9.21 2.39 7.32
C ALA A 132 -7.83 3.06 7.37
N GLY A 133 -7.80 4.38 7.57
CA GLY A 133 -6.56 5.13 7.72
C GLY A 133 -5.72 4.71 8.93
N THR A 134 -6.36 4.36 10.05
CA THR A 134 -5.67 3.85 11.24
C THR A 134 -5.10 2.45 11.01
N LEU A 135 -5.84 1.57 10.35
CA LEU A 135 -5.38 0.23 9.98
C LEU A 135 -4.20 0.26 9.00
N MET A 136 -4.16 1.24 8.08
CA MET A 136 -3.00 1.42 7.20
C MET A 136 -1.71 1.64 7.98
N ILE A 137 -1.76 2.39 9.10
CA ILE A 137 -0.59 2.59 9.96
C ILE A 137 -0.17 1.27 10.63
N LEU A 138 -1.10 0.53 11.22
CA LEU A 138 -0.84 -0.77 11.82
C LEU A 138 -0.14 -1.71 10.81
N ILE A 139 -0.71 -1.83 9.62
CA ILE A 139 -0.21 -2.72 8.57
C ILE A 139 1.18 -2.25 8.10
N LEU A 140 1.38 -0.94 7.91
CA LEU A 140 2.67 -0.39 7.50
C LEU A 140 3.77 -0.67 8.53
N VAL A 141 3.49 -0.50 9.82
CA VAL A 141 4.45 -0.86 10.91
C VAL A 141 4.82 -2.34 10.82
N ARG A 142 3.85 -3.23 10.59
CA ARG A 142 4.13 -4.68 10.46
C ARG A 142 4.93 -5.01 9.22
N ILE A 143 4.64 -4.39 8.07
CA ILE A 143 5.43 -4.53 6.83
C ILE A 143 6.85 -4.00 7.05
N ALA A 144 7.00 -2.80 7.61
CA ALA A 144 8.31 -2.19 7.87
C ALA A 144 9.16 -3.04 8.82
N TYR A 145 8.55 -3.55 9.92
CA TYR A 145 9.24 -4.47 10.82
C TYR A 145 9.74 -5.71 10.09
N ARG A 146 8.89 -6.29 9.24
CA ARG A 146 9.25 -7.48 8.47
C ARG A 146 10.36 -7.21 7.46
N LEU A 147 10.34 -6.07 6.77
CA LEU A 147 11.36 -5.71 5.78
C LEU A 147 12.71 -5.33 6.40
N PHE A 148 12.68 -4.63 7.52
CA PHE A 148 13.88 -4.00 8.10
C PHE A 148 14.42 -4.70 9.34
N HIS A 149 13.68 -5.61 9.96
CA HIS A 149 14.02 -6.31 11.21
C HIS A 149 14.38 -5.35 12.36
N SER A 150 13.85 -4.15 12.34
CA SER A 150 14.12 -3.09 13.31
C SER A 150 12.82 -2.52 13.87
N VAL A 151 12.67 -2.62 15.20
CA VAL A 151 11.53 -2.02 15.93
C VAL A 151 11.52 -0.50 15.75
N LEU A 152 12.71 0.12 15.77
CA LEU A 152 12.87 1.56 15.58
C LEU A 152 12.38 1.99 14.19
N LEU A 153 12.85 1.34 13.12
CA LEU A 153 12.45 1.67 11.74
C LEU A 153 10.97 1.39 11.51
N ALA A 154 10.44 0.33 12.11
CA ALA A 154 9.01 0.02 12.02
C ALA A 154 8.16 1.11 12.69
N GLY A 155 8.52 1.51 13.91
CA GLY A 155 7.86 2.60 14.61
C GLY A 155 7.98 3.93 13.84
N THR A 156 9.15 4.22 13.28
CA THR A 156 9.37 5.41 12.45
C THR A 156 8.47 5.41 11.21
N ALA A 157 8.30 4.27 10.52
CA ALA A 157 7.40 4.17 9.38
C ALA A 157 5.95 4.51 9.74
N GLY A 158 5.45 3.93 10.82
CA GLY A 158 4.09 4.23 11.29
C GLY A 158 3.95 5.66 11.77
N LEU A 159 4.94 6.19 12.49
CA LEU A 159 4.92 7.57 12.96
C LEU A 159 4.93 8.57 11.79
N LEU A 160 5.80 8.40 10.81
CA LEU A 160 5.84 9.28 9.63
C LEU A 160 4.52 9.26 8.84
N LEU A 161 3.89 8.08 8.66
CA LEU A 161 2.58 8.00 8.02
C LEU A 161 1.49 8.62 8.89
N SER A 162 1.61 8.54 10.22
CA SER A 162 0.65 9.18 11.16
C SER A 162 0.74 10.70 11.11
N LEU A 163 1.94 11.24 10.84
CA LEU A 163 2.27 12.66 10.75
C LEU A 163 2.25 13.17 9.30
N ASP A 164 1.66 12.42 8.37
CA ASP A 164 1.42 12.90 7.02
C ASP A 164 0.03 13.54 6.91
N GLY A 165 0.01 14.85 6.59
CA GLY A 165 -1.23 15.61 6.43
C GLY A 165 -2.13 15.06 5.32
N PHE A 166 -1.55 14.57 4.24
CA PHE A 166 -2.29 14.01 3.10
C PHE A 166 -3.10 12.76 3.50
N GLN A 167 -2.44 11.81 4.16
CA GLN A 167 -3.09 10.60 4.64
C GLN A 167 -4.05 10.90 5.80
N LEU A 168 -3.74 11.88 6.66
CA LEU A 168 -4.63 12.32 7.73
C LEU A 168 -5.93 12.89 7.17
N VAL A 169 -5.89 13.83 6.22
CA VAL A 169 -7.08 14.42 5.59
C VAL A 169 -7.94 13.36 4.95
N LEU A 170 -7.35 12.48 4.12
CA LEU A 170 -8.09 11.40 3.46
C LEU A 170 -8.67 10.36 4.44
N SER A 171 -8.04 10.17 5.60
CA SER A 171 -8.58 9.32 6.68
C SER A 171 -9.76 9.96 7.42
N ARG A 172 -9.99 11.25 7.26
CA ARG A 172 -11.03 12.03 7.96
C ARG A 172 -12.12 12.52 7.03
N THR A 173 -12.04 12.10 5.77
CA THR A 173 -12.99 12.45 4.70
C THR A 173 -13.51 11.16 4.07
N SER A 174 -14.80 11.12 3.79
CA SER A 174 -15.47 9.93 3.23
C SER A 174 -15.23 9.81 1.72
N LEU A 175 -13.97 9.62 1.33
CA LEU A 175 -13.55 9.34 -0.05
C LEU A 175 -13.17 7.87 -0.23
N LEU A 176 -13.29 7.38 -1.46
CA LEU A 176 -12.99 5.97 -1.79
C LEU A 176 -11.49 5.65 -1.72
N ASP A 177 -10.63 6.66 -1.90
CA ASP A 177 -9.18 6.48 -2.02
C ASP A 177 -8.53 5.89 -0.77
N ILE A 178 -9.06 6.19 0.43
CA ILE A 178 -8.53 5.63 1.68
C ILE A 178 -8.74 4.11 1.76
N PHE A 179 -9.88 3.62 1.30
CA PHE A 179 -10.18 2.18 1.24
C PHE A 179 -9.37 1.50 0.16
N LEU A 180 -9.19 2.13 -1.01
CA LEU A 180 -8.30 1.66 -2.06
C LEU A 180 -6.87 1.50 -1.53
N GLY A 181 -6.34 2.53 -0.86
CA GLY A 181 -5.01 2.51 -0.25
C GLY A 181 -4.85 1.37 0.77
N LEU A 182 -5.87 1.15 1.60
CA LEU A 182 -5.89 0.04 2.56
C LEU A 182 -5.81 -1.32 1.86
N PHE A 183 -6.65 -1.60 0.86
CA PHE A 183 -6.65 -2.90 0.19
C PHE A 183 -5.41 -3.13 -0.67
N VAL A 184 -4.85 -2.12 -1.30
CA VAL A 184 -3.56 -2.22 -2.01
C VAL A 184 -2.43 -2.56 -1.02
N LEU A 185 -2.41 -1.91 0.14
CA LEU A 185 -1.41 -2.19 1.19
C LEU A 185 -1.56 -3.60 1.78
N LEU A 186 -2.79 -4.06 2.01
CA LEU A 186 -3.11 -5.43 2.45
C LEU A 186 -2.69 -6.47 1.40
N THR A 187 -2.95 -6.21 0.13
CA THR A 187 -2.50 -7.06 -0.99
C THR A 187 -0.98 -7.22 -0.96
N PHE A 188 -0.25 -6.13 -0.84
CA PHE A 188 1.21 -6.16 -0.73
C PHE A 188 1.69 -6.90 0.53
N ALA A 189 1.03 -6.70 1.68
CA ALA A 189 1.35 -7.42 2.91
C ALA A 189 1.20 -8.94 2.72
N ALA A 190 0.12 -9.38 2.08
CA ALA A 190 -0.10 -10.80 1.76
C ALA A 190 0.97 -11.35 0.81
N MET A 191 1.41 -10.56 -0.19
CA MET A 191 2.50 -10.95 -1.09
C MET A 191 3.84 -11.11 -0.35
N VAL A 192 4.15 -10.24 0.60
CA VAL A 192 5.35 -10.36 1.45
C VAL A 192 5.28 -11.62 2.32
N LEU A 193 4.10 -11.95 2.84
CA LEU A 193 3.86 -13.19 3.58
C LEU A 193 4.00 -14.43 2.68
N ASP A 194 3.51 -14.38 1.43
CA ASP A 194 3.67 -15.45 0.44
C ASP A 194 5.15 -15.70 0.13
N ARG A 195 5.94 -14.63 -0.08
CA ARG A 195 7.38 -14.73 -0.31
C ARG A 195 8.06 -15.58 0.77
N ASP A 196 7.77 -15.31 2.03
CA ASP A 196 8.38 -16.02 3.15
C ASP A 196 7.81 -17.43 3.31
N HIS A 197 6.50 -17.60 3.10
CA HIS A 197 5.85 -18.91 3.11
C HIS A 197 6.48 -19.83 2.05
N TYR A 198 6.63 -19.32 0.82
CA TYR A 198 7.22 -20.07 -0.29
C TYR A 198 8.68 -20.48 0.00
N ARG A 199 9.52 -19.56 0.48
CA ARG A 199 10.92 -19.81 0.82
C ARG A 199 11.07 -20.86 1.92
N ARG A 200 10.27 -20.76 2.97
CA ARG A 200 10.24 -21.70 4.10
C ARG A 200 9.86 -23.12 3.66
N ARG A 201 8.84 -23.21 2.81
CA ARG A 201 8.40 -24.51 2.27
C ARG A 201 9.43 -25.11 1.33
N LEU A 202 10.06 -24.29 0.50
CA LEU A 202 11.13 -24.73 -0.39
C LEU A 202 12.34 -25.24 0.40
N LEU A 203 12.76 -24.51 1.45
CA LEU A 203 13.84 -24.94 2.33
C LEU A 203 13.53 -26.28 3.01
N ARG A 204 12.32 -26.44 3.57
CA ARG A 204 11.87 -27.72 4.16
C ARG A 204 11.87 -28.87 3.14
N ALA A 205 11.49 -28.61 1.90
CA ALA A 205 11.54 -29.63 0.86
C ALA A 205 12.98 -30.10 0.60
N LEU A 206 13.94 -29.15 0.53
CA LEU A 206 15.38 -29.49 0.41
C LEU A 206 15.88 -30.26 1.62
N GLU A 207 15.50 -29.89 2.83
CA GLU A 207 15.84 -30.60 4.08
C GLU A 207 15.24 -32.02 4.12
N ASN A 208 14.09 -32.23 3.49
CA ASN A 208 13.43 -33.55 3.36
C ASN A 208 13.92 -34.37 2.14
N GLY A 209 15.07 -34.01 1.55
CA GLY A 209 15.70 -34.79 0.49
C GLY A 209 15.25 -34.46 -0.94
N TYR A 210 14.50 -33.35 -1.16
CA TYR A 210 14.24 -32.89 -2.53
C TYR A 210 15.55 -32.47 -3.20
N ASP A 211 15.90 -33.16 -4.28
CA ASP A 211 17.08 -32.84 -5.10
C ASP A 211 16.66 -32.03 -6.35
N PRO A 212 17.00 -30.74 -6.42
CA PRO A 212 16.67 -29.88 -7.55
C PRO A 212 17.42 -30.23 -8.84
N SER A 213 18.46 -31.07 -8.77
CA SER A 213 19.25 -31.51 -9.94
C SER A 213 18.63 -32.69 -10.67
N SER A 214 17.97 -33.57 -9.93
CA SER A 214 17.37 -34.82 -10.45
C SER A 214 15.88 -34.68 -10.78
N THR A 215 15.17 -33.79 -10.08
CA THR A 215 13.71 -33.65 -10.22
C THR A 215 13.34 -32.18 -10.49
N PRO A 216 13.01 -31.80 -11.72
CA PRO A 216 12.59 -30.42 -12.04
C PRO A 216 11.23 -30.05 -11.46
N SER A 217 10.42 -31.04 -11.06
CA SER A 217 9.11 -30.79 -10.44
C SER A 217 9.27 -30.37 -8.97
N ILE A 218 8.92 -29.14 -8.67
CA ILE A 218 8.93 -28.61 -7.31
C ILE A 218 7.79 -29.27 -6.50
N PRO A 219 8.04 -29.62 -5.22
CA PRO A 219 6.98 -30.10 -4.35
C PRO A 219 5.80 -29.11 -4.33
N ARG A 220 4.58 -29.62 -4.46
CA ARG A 220 3.37 -28.80 -4.46
C ARG A 220 3.26 -28.02 -3.15
N ILE A 221 3.42 -26.69 -3.24
CA ILE A 221 3.29 -25.77 -2.13
C ILE A 221 2.02 -24.96 -2.35
N VAL A 222 0.99 -25.18 -1.53
CA VAL A 222 -0.23 -24.37 -1.61
C VAL A 222 0.10 -22.94 -1.11
N PRO A 223 0.01 -21.93 -1.95
CA PRO A 223 0.42 -20.56 -1.61
C PRO A 223 -0.76 -19.79 -1.03
N TRP A 224 -1.20 -20.12 0.18
CA TRP A 224 -2.36 -19.49 0.83
C TRP A 224 -2.32 -17.98 0.84
N TRP A 225 -1.13 -17.39 1.06
CA TRP A 225 -0.98 -15.95 1.09
C TRP A 225 -1.04 -15.32 -0.31
N LEU A 226 -0.61 -16.02 -1.35
CA LEU A 226 -0.82 -15.58 -2.73
C LEU A 226 -2.31 -15.59 -3.09
N LEU A 227 -3.03 -16.63 -2.70
CA LEU A 227 -4.48 -16.71 -2.91
C LEU A 227 -5.21 -15.59 -2.14
N ALA A 228 -4.81 -15.35 -0.89
CA ALA A 228 -5.32 -14.21 -0.11
C ALA A 228 -5.01 -12.86 -0.78
N SER A 229 -3.81 -12.70 -1.38
CA SER A 229 -3.50 -11.46 -2.10
C SER A 229 -4.41 -11.25 -3.31
N GLY A 230 -4.81 -12.33 -4.00
CA GLY A 230 -5.80 -12.26 -5.09
C GLY A 230 -7.16 -11.79 -4.61
N ALA A 231 -7.66 -12.34 -3.50
CA ALA A 231 -8.92 -11.91 -2.89
C ALA A 231 -8.89 -10.43 -2.49
N LEU A 232 -7.82 -10.00 -1.80
CA LEU A 232 -7.64 -8.60 -1.37
C LEU A 232 -7.49 -7.65 -2.56
N PHE A 233 -6.84 -8.10 -3.63
CA PHE A 233 -6.74 -7.32 -4.86
C PHE A 233 -8.09 -7.16 -5.56
N GLY A 234 -8.91 -8.22 -5.59
CA GLY A 234 -10.29 -8.15 -6.07
C GLY A 234 -11.13 -7.14 -5.30
N LEU A 235 -10.98 -7.09 -3.97
CA LEU A 235 -11.61 -6.08 -3.13
C LEU A 235 -11.08 -4.67 -3.44
N ALA A 236 -9.78 -4.50 -3.68
CA ALA A 236 -9.22 -3.20 -4.11
C ALA A 236 -9.87 -2.71 -5.41
N CYS A 237 -10.01 -3.60 -6.41
CA CYS A 237 -10.73 -3.30 -7.65
C CYS A 237 -12.21 -2.99 -7.40
N GLY A 238 -12.83 -3.63 -6.40
CA GLY A 238 -14.20 -3.38 -5.96
C GLY A 238 -14.40 -2.03 -5.29
N VAL A 239 -13.33 -1.34 -4.89
CA VAL A 239 -13.36 0.06 -4.45
C VAL A 239 -13.19 1.01 -5.63
N LYS A 240 -12.13 0.82 -6.42
CA LYS A 240 -11.78 1.73 -7.52
C LYS A 240 -10.91 1.03 -8.57
N TRP A 241 -11.21 1.22 -9.86
CA TRP A 241 -10.49 0.52 -10.94
C TRP A 241 -9.02 0.92 -11.09
N SER A 242 -8.59 2.03 -10.50
CA SER A 242 -7.17 2.37 -10.45
C SER A 242 -6.31 1.34 -9.68
N ALA A 243 -6.92 0.43 -8.91
CA ALA A 243 -6.25 -0.76 -8.39
C ALA A 243 -5.60 -1.60 -9.50
N LEU A 244 -6.23 -1.69 -10.68
CA LEU A 244 -5.72 -2.45 -11.83
C LEU A 244 -4.32 -2.02 -12.26
N PHE A 245 -3.93 -0.77 -12.00
CA PHE A 245 -2.58 -0.29 -12.29
C PHE A 245 -1.49 -1.07 -11.55
N PHE A 246 -1.83 -1.61 -10.37
CA PHE A 246 -0.89 -2.40 -9.57
C PHE A 246 -0.73 -3.84 -10.07
N ALA A 247 -1.70 -4.39 -10.82
CA ALA A 247 -1.73 -5.80 -11.22
C ALA A 247 -0.45 -6.28 -11.93
N PRO A 248 0.01 -5.66 -13.05
CA PRO A 248 1.19 -6.13 -13.77
C PRO A 248 2.46 -6.01 -12.92
N PHE A 249 2.57 -4.97 -12.11
CA PHE A 249 3.72 -4.73 -11.24
C PHE A 249 3.79 -5.72 -10.09
N PHE A 250 2.66 -6.02 -9.45
CA PHE A 250 2.57 -7.01 -8.37
C PHE A 250 2.81 -8.43 -8.88
N ALA A 251 2.25 -8.77 -10.05
CA ALA A 251 2.52 -10.06 -10.70
C ALA A 251 4.02 -10.22 -11.02
N ALA A 252 4.66 -9.19 -11.59
CA ALA A 252 6.08 -9.19 -11.87
C ALA A 252 6.93 -9.33 -10.60
N LEU A 253 6.54 -8.67 -9.50
CA LEU A 253 7.25 -8.74 -8.22
C LEU A 253 7.16 -10.14 -7.60
N VAL A 254 5.97 -10.75 -7.56
CA VAL A 254 5.77 -12.13 -7.07
C VAL A 254 6.58 -13.10 -7.90
N TRP A 255 6.52 -12.98 -9.23
CA TRP A 255 7.27 -13.83 -10.13
C TRP A 255 8.79 -13.70 -9.91
N ALA A 256 9.32 -12.47 -9.80
CA ALA A 256 10.73 -12.23 -9.54
C ALA A 256 11.19 -12.87 -8.21
N TRP A 257 10.40 -12.77 -7.14
CA TRP A 257 10.70 -13.38 -5.85
C TRP A 257 10.72 -14.91 -5.91
N ARG A 258 9.81 -15.52 -6.66
CA ARG A 258 9.76 -16.97 -6.85
C ARG A 258 10.93 -17.46 -7.69
N VAL A 259 11.26 -16.77 -8.79
CA VAL A 259 12.46 -17.05 -9.58
C VAL A 259 13.73 -16.96 -8.73
N GLN A 260 13.85 -15.91 -7.91
CA GLN A 260 14.98 -15.74 -7.01
C GLN A 260 15.09 -16.90 -5.99
N ALA A 261 13.96 -17.31 -5.38
CA ALA A 261 13.96 -18.44 -4.44
C ALA A 261 14.41 -19.75 -5.11
N ARG A 262 13.91 -20.04 -6.31
CA ARG A 262 14.29 -21.22 -7.10
C ARG A 262 15.76 -21.20 -7.48
N ARG A 263 16.29 -20.07 -7.95
CA ARG A 263 17.73 -19.91 -8.22
C ARG A 263 18.57 -20.14 -6.97
N SER A 264 18.12 -19.65 -5.82
CA SER A 264 18.81 -19.86 -4.53
C SER A 264 18.82 -21.32 -4.10
N ALA A 265 17.81 -22.10 -4.50
CA ALA A 265 17.71 -23.55 -4.26
C ALA A 265 18.46 -24.38 -5.30
N GLY A 266 19.08 -23.78 -6.32
CA GLY A 266 19.81 -24.52 -7.37
C GLY A 266 18.92 -25.14 -8.45
N ILE A 267 17.63 -24.75 -8.54
CA ILE A 267 16.70 -25.28 -9.54
C ILE A 267 17.08 -24.78 -10.94
N ARG A 268 17.38 -25.69 -11.86
CA ARG A 268 17.69 -25.40 -13.26
C ARG A 268 16.44 -24.83 -13.96
N GLY A 269 16.63 -23.88 -14.89
CA GLY A 269 15.52 -23.27 -15.61
C GLY A 269 14.53 -22.49 -14.71
N ALA A 270 14.99 -21.97 -13.57
CA ALA A 270 14.20 -21.28 -12.56
C ALA A 270 13.24 -20.20 -13.12
N PHE A 271 13.60 -19.58 -14.25
CA PHE A 271 12.79 -18.57 -14.93
C PHE A 271 11.50 -19.19 -15.52
N ILE A 272 11.65 -20.21 -16.36
CA ILE A 272 10.53 -20.90 -17.03
C ILE A 272 9.73 -21.71 -15.98
N ALA A 273 10.42 -22.42 -15.08
CA ALA A 273 9.80 -23.12 -13.98
C ALA A 273 9.02 -22.19 -13.04
N GLY A 274 9.41 -20.90 -12.98
CA GLY A 274 8.70 -19.85 -12.23
C GLY A 274 7.34 -19.49 -12.86
N VAL A 275 7.21 -19.59 -14.16
CA VAL A 275 5.95 -19.35 -14.86
C VAL A 275 5.12 -20.66 -14.87
N LEU A 276 5.65 -21.72 -15.47
CA LEU A 276 4.90 -22.94 -15.71
C LEU A 276 4.56 -23.72 -14.41
N GLY A 277 5.49 -23.74 -13.45
CA GLY A 277 5.29 -24.48 -12.18
C GLY A 277 4.25 -23.85 -11.26
N ASP A 278 4.03 -22.53 -11.37
CA ASP A 278 3.06 -21.79 -10.55
C ASP A 278 1.82 -21.35 -11.34
N LEU A 279 1.75 -21.65 -12.65
CA LEU A 279 0.68 -21.15 -13.52
C LEU A 279 -0.73 -21.45 -12.98
N GLY A 280 -0.95 -22.66 -12.48
CA GLY A 280 -2.25 -23.03 -11.91
C GLY A 280 -2.64 -22.17 -10.70
N TYR A 281 -1.69 -21.86 -9.82
CA TYR A 281 -1.93 -20.99 -8.66
C TYR A 281 -2.04 -19.52 -9.05
N LEU A 282 -1.30 -19.06 -10.06
CA LEU A 282 -1.44 -17.71 -10.58
C LEU A 282 -2.81 -17.50 -11.22
N LEU A 283 -3.28 -18.48 -12.01
CA LEU A 283 -4.63 -18.48 -12.57
C LEU A 283 -5.70 -18.51 -11.47
N LEU A 284 -5.53 -19.36 -10.46
CA LEU A 284 -6.46 -19.39 -9.33
C LEU A 284 -6.49 -18.08 -8.56
N THR A 285 -5.33 -17.43 -8.38
CA THR A 285 -5.24 -16.09 -7.75
C THR A 285 -5.99 -15.05 -8.57
N PHE A 286 -5.84 -15.09 -9.89
CA PHE A 286 -6.58 -14.22 -10.79
C PHE A 286 -8.09 -14.48 -10.74
N VAL A 287 -8.52 -15.75 -10.76
CA VAL A 287 -9.95 -16.12 -10.62
C VAL A 287 -10.51 -15.64 -9.28
N LEU A 288 -9.76 -15.81 -8.19
CA LEU A 288 -10.17 -15.27 -6.88
C LEU A 288 -10.32 -13.75 -6.90
N SER A 289 -9.44 -13.03 -7.61
CA SER A 289 -9.60 -11.58 -7.75
C SER A 289 -10.91 -11.22 -8.44
N ILE A 290 -11.29 -11.95 -9.48
CA ILE A 290 -12.58 -11.76 -10.17
C ILE A 290 -13.76 -12.10 -9.25
N ILE A 291 -13.70 -13.23 -8.54
CA ILE A 291 -14.77 -13.64 -7.63
C ILE A 291 -15.00 -12.60 -6.55
N PHE A 292 -13.93 -12.12 -5.89
CA PHE A 292 -14.05 -11.11 -4.84
C PHE A 292 -14.46 -9.74 -5.38
N TYR A 293 -14.05 -9.39 -6.61
CA TYR A 293 -14.57 -8.22 -7.30
C TYR A 293 -16.08 -8.34 -7.55
N LEU A 294 -16.54 -9.46 -8.13
CA LEU A 294 -17.98 -9.67 -8.39
C LEU A 294 -18.79 -9.74 -7.10
N ALA A 295 -18.21 -10.28 -6.02
CA ALA A 295 -18.86 -10.28 -4.71
C ALA A 295 -19.16 -8.87 -4.19
N THR A 296 -18.38 -7.85 -4.59
CA THR A 296 -18.69 -6.46 -4.21
C THR A 296 -19.97 -5.93 -4.86
N TRP A 297 -20.41 -6.52 -5.98
CA TRP A 297 -21.62 -6.18 -6.72
C TRP A 297 -22.87 -6.95 -6.24
N THR A 298 -22.79 -7.65 -5.10
CA THR A 298 -23.88 -8.49 -4.59
C THR A 298 -25.20 -7.71 -4.49
N GLY A 299 -25.20 -6.48 -4.01
CA GLY A 299 -26.39 -5.63 -3.95
C GLY A 299 -27.05 -5.50 -5.34
N TRP A 300 -26.27 -5.15 -6.35
CA TRP A 300 -26.73 -5.00 -7.73
C TRP A 300 -27.28 -6.31 -8.33
N PHE A 301 -26.69 -7.46 -7.98
CA PHE A 301 -27.18 -8.76 -8.44
C PHE A 301 -28.48 -9.19 -7.77
N VAL A 302 -28.64 -8.91 -6.48
CA VAL A 302 -29.72 -9.45 -5.64
C VAL A 302 -30.98 -8.59 -5.71
N THR A 303 -30.84 -7.25 -5.76
CA THR A 303 -32.00 -6.33 -5.71
C THR A 303 -32.84 -6.32 -6.97
N ASN A 304 -32.35 -6.78 -8.08
CA ASN A 304 -33.03 -6.80 -9.38
C ASN A 304 -33.44 -5.42 -9.92
N THR A 305 -33.11 -4.32 -9.21
CA THR A 305 -33.48 -2.93 -9.56
C THR A 305 -32.27 -2.08 -9.93
N GLY A 306 -31.04 -2.65 -9.92
CA GLY A 306 -29.84 -1.87 -10.19
C GLY A 306 -29.82 -1.23 -11.58
N TYR A 307 -29.12 -0.09 -11.72
CA TYR A 307 -28.99 0.58 -13.02
C TYR A 307 -28.41 -0.39 -14.07
N PHE A 308 -28.96 -0.41 -15.28
CA PHE A 308 -28.63 -1.38 -16.35
C PHE A 308 -28.87 -2.86 -15.98
N ARG A 309 -29.53 -3.19 -14.86
CA ARG A 309 -29.72 -4.59 -14.42
C ARG A 309 -30.47 -5.43 -15.47
N HIS A 310 -31.40 -4.82 -16.21
CA HIS A 310 -32.21 -5.41 -17.28
C HIS A 310 -31.96 -4.74 -18.65
N TYR A 311 -30.74 -4.27 -18.91
CA TYR A 311 -30.40 -3.57 -20.14
C TYR A 311 -30.68 -4.41 -21.39
N ARG A 312 -30.36 -5.70 -21.36
CA ARG A 312 -30.59 -6.59 -22.51
C ARG A 312 -32.07 -6.77 -22.79
N GLU A 313 -32.87 -7.02 -21.78
CA GLU A 313 -34.33 -7.16 -21.91
C GLU A 313 -34.96 -5.87 -22.44
N ALA A 314 -34.58 -4.72 -21.91
CA ALA A 314 -35.05 -3.41 -22.36
C ALA A 314 -34.73 -3.13 -23.84
N ASN A 315 -33.70 -3.77 -24.41
CA ASN A 315 -33.32 -3.67 -25.81
C ASN A 315 -33.84 -4.86 -26.67
N GLY A 316 -34.71 -5.70 -26.13
CA GLY A 316 -35.27 -6.84 -26.85
C GLY A 316 -34.29 -8.01 -27.05
N TRP A 317 -33.18 -8.06 -26.29
CA TRP A 317 -32.19 -9.13 -26.39
C TRP A 317 -32.48 -10.22 -25.36
N SER A 318 -32.09 -11.46 -25.68
CA SER A 318 -32.19 -12.58 -24.74
C SER A 318 -31.38 -12.31 -23.47
N GLU A 319 -32.01 -12.54 -22.32
CA GLU A 319 -31.41 -12.42 -20.99
C GLU A 319 -31.44 -13.76 -20.24
N PRO A 320 -30.53 -14.70 -20.56
CA PRO A 320 -30.46 -15.97 -19.88
C PRO A 320 -30.17 -15.80 -18.38
N PRO A 321 -30.73 -16.66 -17.51
CA PRO A 321 -30.43 -16.62 -16.09
C PRO A 321 -28.91 -16.59 -15.82
N ILE A 322 -28.43 -15.80 -14.86
CA ILE A 322 -27.02 -15.58 -14.49
C ILE A 322 -26.20 -14.94 -15.60
N LEU A 323 -26.13 -15.56 -16.80
CA LEU A 323 -25.34 -15.03 -17.92
C LEU A 323 -25.85 -13.65 -18.37
N GLY A 324 -27.18 -13.46 -18.43
CA GLY A 324 -27.78 -12.17 -18.77
C GLY A 324 -27.34 -11.07 -17.82
N ALA A 325 -27.37 -11.35 -16.51
CA ALA A 325 -26.89 -10.41 -15.49
C ALA A 325 -25.40 -10.07 -15.64
N LEU A 326 -24.55 -11.05 -15.93
CA LEU A 326 -23.12 -10.81 -16.17
C LEU A 326 -22.89 -9.96 -17.44
N LEU A 327 -23.65 -10.22 -18.50
CA LEU A 327 -23.58 -9.43 -19.74
C LEU A 327 -24.06 -7.98 -19.52
N ASN A 328 -25.12 -7.80 -18.71
CA ASN A 328 -25.59 -6.47 -18.31
C ASN A 328 -24.54 -5.73 -17.46
N LEU A 329 -23.86 -6.43 -16.57
CA LEU A 329 -22.76 -5.86 -15.79
C LEU A 329 -21.57 -5.48 -16.69
N ILE A 330 -21.27 -6.27 -17.72
CA ILE A 330 -20.22 -5.92 -18.71
C ILE A 330 -20.61 -4.62 -19.42
N HIS A 331 -21.88 -4.46 -19.83
CA HIS A 331 -22.35 -3.20 -20.41
C HIS A 331 -22.18 -2.03 -19.44
N TYR A 332 -22.59 -2.20 -18.15
CA TYR A 332 -22.35 -1.19 -17.12
C TYR A 332 -20.87 -0.76 -17.06
N HIS A 333 -19.96 -1.73 -17.13
CA HIS A 333 -18.52 -1.45 -17.09
C HIS A 333 -18.02 -0.73 -18.34
N GLN A 334 -18.60 -1.01 -19.53
CA GLN A 334 -18.27 -0.31 -20.78
C GLN A 334 -18.66 1.17 -20.69
N GLU A 335 -19.86 1.46 -20.16
CA GLU A 335 -20.33 2.83 -19.96
C GLU A 335 -19.46 3.57 -18.92
N ALA A 336 -19.17 2.93 -17.78
CA ALA A 336 -18.30 3.50 -16.76
C ALA A 336 -16.87 3.78 -17.29
N TYR A 337 -16.34 2.89 -18.14
CA TYR A 337 -15.06 3.11 -18.82
C TYR A 337 -15.12 4.29 -19.79
N GLY A 338 -16.20 4.38 -20.58
CA GLY A 338 -16.47 5.51 -21.48
C GLY A 338 -16.46 6.84 -20.73
N PHE A 339 -17.18 6.92 -19.61
CA PHE A 339 -17.17 8.10 -18.74
C PHE A 339 -15.76 8.46 -18.26
N HIS A 340 -15.02 7.49 -17.71
CA HIS A 340 -13.69 7.75 -17.17
C HIS A 340 -12.66 8.15 -18.22
N SER A 341 -12.79 7.65 -19.45
CA SER A 341 -11.87 7.98 -20.56
C SER A 341 -12.14 9.38 -21.13
N GLN A 342 -13.36 9.89 -21.01
CA GLN A 342 -13.78 11.19 -21.55
C GLN A 342 -13.76 12.33 -20.52
N LEU A 343 -13.34 12.08 -19.29
CA LEU A 343 -13.30 13.09 -18.23
C LEU A 343 -12.14 14.07 -18.46
N THR A 344 -12.38 15.11 -19.27
CA THR A 344 -11.40 16.13 -19.65
C THR A 344 -11.77 17.54 -19.20
N GLU A 345 -12.92 17.71 -18.52
CA GLU A 345 -13.34 19.00 -17.99
C GLU A 345 -12.33 19.56 -17.01
N ARG A 346 -11.97 20.82 -17.18
CA ARG A 346 -10.99 21.49 -16.32
C ARG A 346 -11.57 21.75 -14.93
N HIS A 347 -10.78 21.45 -13.92
CA HIS A 347 -11.11 21.74 -12.53
C HIS A 347 -10.05 22.60 -11.87
N VAL A 348 -10.46 23.54 -11.00
CA VAL A 348 -9.53 24.50 -10.34
C VAL A 348 -8.43 23.82 -9.52
N TYR A 349 -8.68 22.64 -8.96
CA TYR A 349 -7.72 21.85 -8.21
C TYR A 349 -7.09 20.72 -9.02
N GLN A 350 -7.29 20.69 -10.33
CA GLN A 350 -6.63 19.71 -11.20
C GLN A 350 -5.11 19.80 -11.06
N SER A 351 -4.45 18.65 -11.02
CA SER A 351 -3.00 18.54 -10.92
C SER A 351 -2.46 17.37 -11.73
N TRP A 352 -1.20 17.48 -12.15
CA TRP A 352 -0.52 16.50 -12.97
C TRP A 352 0.40 15.62 -12.13
N PRO A 353 0.68 14.36 -12.51
CA PRO A 353 1.50 13.44 -11.72
C PRO A 353 2.88 13.97 -11.33
N TRP A 354 3.51 14.78 -12.19
CA TRP A 354 4.81 15.40 -11.90
C TRP A 354 4.74 16.51 -10.82
N GLN A 355 3.55 17.02 -10.51
CA GLN A 355 3.35 18.01 -9.47
C GLN A 355 3.12 17.39 -8.09
N TRP A 356 2.68 16.11 -8.03
CA TRP A 356 2.18 15.51 -6.80
C TRP A 356 3.24 15.41 -5.71
N LEU A 357 4.42 14.86 -6.02
CA LEU A 357 5.51 14.76 -5.03
C LEU A 357 6.05 16.13 -4.61
N LEU A 358 5.88 17.15 -5.44
CA LEU A 358 6.32 18.52 -5.18
C LEU A 358 5.26 19.36 -4.46
N LEU A 359 4.08 18.77 -4.19
CA LEU A 359 2.93 19.49 -3.61
C LEU A 359 2.53 20.70 -4.46
N GLY A 360 2.62 20.57 -5.80
CA GLY A 360 2.45 21.69 -6.72
C GLY A 360 1.02 22.25 -6.82
N ARG A 361 0.00 21.42 -6.55
CA ARG A 361 -1.40 21.82 -6.50
C ARG A 361 -2.16 20.90 -5.54
N PRO A 362 -2.28 21.26 -4.25
CA PRO A 362 -3.15 20.58 -3.28
C PRO A 362 -4.62 20.86 -3.59
N VAL A 363 -5.52 20.12 -2.95
CA VAL A 363 -6.97 20.27 -3.12
C VAL A 363 -7.57 20.81 -1.83
N ALA A 364 -8.25 21.96 -1.89
CA ALA A 364 -9.02 22.45 -0.77
C ALA A 364 -10.36 21.69 -0.68
N PHE A 365 -10.51 20.85 0.33
CA PHE A 365 -11.73 20.09 0.60
C PHE A 365 -12.80 20.92 1.30
N TYR A 366 -12.38 21.91 2.06
CA TYR A 366 -13.24 22.80 2.79
C TYR A 366 -12.58 24.17 2.97
N TRP A 367 -13.33 25.22 2.75
CA TRP A 367 -12.94 26.59 3.02
C TRP A 367 -14.07 27.39 3.63
N ASN A 368 -13.81 28.12 4.71
CA ASN A 368 -14.75 29.05 5.31
C ASN A 368 -13.99 30.22 5.96
N ASN A 369 -14.30 31.44 5.54
CA ASN A 369 -13.73 32.68 6.07
C ASN A 369 -14.72 33.52 6.90
N ASN A 370 -15.96 33.05 7.07
CA ASN A 370 -17.06 33.80 7.72
C ASN A 370 -17.42 33.24 9.10
N SER A 371 -16.71 32.23 9.60
CA SER A 371 -17.13 31.50 10.79
C SER A 371 -16.28 31.81 12.03
N GLY A 372 -16.90 32.42 13.01
CA GLY A 372 -16.41 32.45 14.38
C GLY A 372 -15.48 33.61 14.71
N ASN A 373 -15.24 33.81 16.00
CA ASN A 373 -14.31 34.80 16.54
C ASN A 373 -12.97 34.12 16.85
N CYS A 374 -11.93 34.45 16.11
CA CYS A 374 -10.56 33.99 16.33
C CYS A 374 -9.69 35.02 17.05
N GLY A 375 -10.28 36.10 17.55
CA GLY A 375 -9.56 37.20 18.20
C GLY A 375 -8.94 38.20 17.21
N ALA A 376 -9.28 38.15 15.92
CA ALA A 376 -8.84 39.03 14.88
C ALA A 376 -10.00 39.44 13.95
N PRO A 377 -9.86 40.55 13.16
CA PRO A 377 -10.90 41.01 12.25
C PRO A 377 -11.23 40.00 11.14
N SER A 378 -10.29 39.13 10.76
CA SER A 378 -10.44 38.17 9.70
C SER A 378 -9.97 36.79 10.17
N CYS A 379 -10.84 35.79 10.01
CA CYS A 379 -10.62 34.40 10.42
C CYS A 379 -10.71 33.48 9.21
N ALA A 380 -10.07 32.32 9.32
CA ALA A 380 -10.11 31.28 8.29
C ALA A 380 -10.22 29.89 8.91
N ARG A 381 -10.93 28.99 8.21
CA ARG A 381 -10.95 27.55 8.42
C ARG A 381 -10.74 26.86 7.10
N GLU A 382 -9.85 25.89 7.04
CA GLU A 382 -9.56 25.14 5.83
C GLU A 382 -9.34 23.67 6.13
N ILE A 383 -9.76 22.78 5.21
CA ILE A 383 -9.20 21.45 5.06
C ILE A 383 -8.49 21.42 3.72
N LEU A 384 -7.18 21.50 3.77
CA LEU A 384 -6.32 21.41 2.60
C LEU A 384 -5.71 20.01 2.50
N LEU A 385 -5.97 19.31 1.40
CA LEU A 385 -5.31 18.03 1.12
C LEU A 385 -3.87 18.29 0.70
N LEU A 386 -3.03 18.45 1.68
CA LEU A 386 -1.60 18.75 1.54
C LEU A 386 -0.80 17.72 2.34
N GLY A 387 0.22 17.15 1.72
CA GLY A 387 1.21 16.35 2.45
C GLY A 387 2.06 17.20 3.38
N THR A 388 2.58 16.62 4.46
CA THR A 388 3.53 17.34 5.32
C THR A 388 4.77 17.74 4.51
N PRO A 389 5.02 19.03 4.23
CA PRO A 389 5.96 19.46 3.20
C PRO A 389 7.37 18.87 3.32
N LEU A 390 7.96 18.89 4.51
CA LEU A 390 9.30 18.35 4.72
C LEU A 390 9.38 16.84 4.42
N LEU A 391 8.34 16.10 4.75
CA LEU A 391 8.25 14.66 4.45
C LEU A 391 8.11 14.42 2.94
N TRP A 392 7.21 15.15 2.28
CA TRP A 392 6.92 14.96 0.86
C TRP A 392 8.10 15.35 -0.03
N TRP A 393 8.76 16.46 0.26
CA TRP A 393 9.95 16.85 -0.51
C TRP A 393 11.14 15.90 -0.31
N SER A 394 11.14 15.10 0.76
CA SER A 394 12.13 14.04 0.94
C SER A 394 11.87 12.76 0.12
N PHE A 395 10.67 12.59 -0.46
CA PHE A 395 10.36 11.40 -1.26
C PHE A 395 11.23 11.29 -2.51
N ALA A 396 11.43 12.39 -3.24
CA ALA A 396 12.23 12.36 -4.46
C ALA A 396 13.69 11.93 -4.22
N PRO A 397 14.46 12.54 -3.30
CA PRO A 397 15.80 12.07 -2.97
C PRO A 397 15.82 10.65 -2.38
N ALA A 398 14.78 10.25 -1.61
CA ALA A 398 14.68 8.89 -1.10
C ALA A 398 14.49 7.86 -2.23
N LEU A 399 13.68 8.16 -3.24
CA LEU A 399 13.51 7.28 -4.41
C LEU A 399 14.80 7.15 -5.22
N ILE A 400 15.54 8.25 -5.43
CA ILE A 400 16.86 8.22 -6.10
C ILE A 400 17.81 7.31 -5.34
N ALA A 401 17.90 7.49 -4.01
CA ALA A 401 18.74 6.64 -3.16
C ALA A 401 18.30 5.16 -3.22
N LEU A 402 16.97 4.90 -3.24
CA LEU A 402 16.42 3.55 -3.32
C LEU A 402 16.80 2.85 -4.64
N ILE A 403 16.75 3.57 -5.78
CA ILE A 403 17.21 3.06 -7.08
C ILE A 403 18.69 2.71 -7.00
N TRP A 404 19.49 3.61 -6.44
CA TRP A 404 20.92 3.36 -6.23
C TRP A 404 21.19 2.08 -5.41
N PHE A 405 20.53 1.93 -4.26
CA PHE A 405 20.70 0.72 -3.43
C PHE A 405 20.18 -0.54 -4.13
N GLY A 406 19.09 -0.46 -4.88
CA GLY A 406 18.56 -1.57 -5.66
C GLY A 406 19.55 -2.07 -6.71
N ILE A 407 20.26 -1.17 -7.39
CA ILE A 407 21.23 -1.49 -8.44
C ILE A 407 22.58 -1.87 -7.82
N ALA A 408 23.19 -0.97 -7.01
CA ALA A 408 24.55 -1.12 -6.53
C ALA A 408 24.70 -2.24 -5.49
N ARG A 409 23.74 -2.39 -4.58
CA ARG A 409 23.74 -3.43 -3.53
C ARG A 409 22.89 -4.63 -3.86
N ARG A 410 22.17 -4.61 -4.98
CA ARG A 410 21.20 -5.65 -5.38
C ARG A 410 20.20 -5.98 -4.28
N ASP A 411 19.80 -4.97 -3.49
CA ASP A 411 18.87 -5.16 -2.38
C ASP A 411 17.44 -5.30 -2.93
N TRP A 412 16.90 -6.49 -2.80
CA TRP A 412 15.53 -6.79 -3.24
C TRP A 412 14.46 -5.96 -2.52
N ARG A 413 14.75 -5.47 -1.29
CA ARG A 413 13.81 -4.64 -0.51
C ARG A 413 13.61 -3.28 -1.17
N ALA A 414 14.68 -2.74 -1.76
CA ALA A 414 14.58 -1.51 -2.53
C ALA A 414 13.60 -1.65 -3.71
N TRP A 415 13.69 -2.75 -4.45
CA TRP A 415 12.75 -3.04 -5.53
C TRP A 415 11.33 -3.33 -5.01
N ALA A 416 11.20 -4.05 -3.90
CA ALA A 416 9.90 -4.32 -3.27
C ALA A 416 9.15 -3.03 -2.88
N ILE A 417 9.87 -1.98 -2.51
CA ILE A 417 9.31 -0.66 -2.16
C ILE A 417 9.09 0.19 -3.42
N LEU A 418 10.04 0.18 -4.37
CA LEU A 418 9.98 1.02 -5.56
C LEU A 418 8.85 0.59 -6.51
N VAL A 419 8.64 -0.71 -6.71
CA VAL A 419 7.66 -1.25 -7.66
C VAL A 419 6.24 -0.76 -7.38
N PRO A 420 5.71 -0.79 -6.14
CA PRO A 420 4.39 -0.22 -5.84
C PRO A 420 4.31 1.30 -6.04
N VAL A 421 5.39 2.05 -5.79
CA VAL A 421 5.41 3.50 -6.08
C VAL A 421 5.27 3.74 -7.58
N VAL A 422 6.03 3.00 -8.40
CA VAL A 422 5.93 3.08 -9.87
C VAL A 422 4.52 2.69 -10.33
N ALA A 423 3.95 1.62 -9.79
CA ALA A 423 2.58 1.20 -10.10
C ALA A 423 1.52 2.27 -9.80
N GLY A 424 1.66 2.97 -8.67
CA GLY A 424 0.73 4.02 -8.26
C GLY A 424 0.92 5.37 -8.96
N MET A 425 2.05 5.58 -9.66
CA MET A 425 2.35 6.86 -10.33
C MET A 425 2.40 6.76 -11.84
N LEU A 426 3.11 5.76 -12.38
CA LEU A 426 3.45 5.71 -13.82
C LEU A 426 2.23 5.70 -14.74
N PRO A 427 1.14 4.96 -14.49
CA PRO A 427 -0.01 4.95 -15.37
C PRO A 427 -0.69 6.32 -15.52
N TRP A 428 -0.63 7.15 -14.47
CA TRP A 428 -1.21 8.48 -14.51
C TRP A 428 -0.48 9.43 -15.47
N PHE A 429 0.82 9.23 -15.73
CA PHE A 429 1.55 9.99 -16.75
C PHE A 429 1.00 9.71 -18.15
N TYR A 430 0.59 8.45 -18.43
CA TYR A 430 -0.03 8.11 -19.69
C TYR A 430 -1.31 8.91 -19.92
N TYR A 431 -2.22 8.90 -18.93
CA TYR A 431 -3.48 9.64 -19.01
C TYR A 431 -3.28 11.16 -19.03
N ALA A 432 -2.25 11.66 -18.37
CA ALA A 432 -1.90 13.09 -18.39
C ALA A 432 -1.46 13.55 -19.78
N ILE A 433 -0.62 12.75 -20.44
CA ILE A 433 0.03 13.14 -21.69
C ILE A 433 -0.88 12.87 -22.90
N LYS A 434 -1.55 11.70 -22.90
CA LYS A 434 -2.36 11.26 -24.05
C LYS A 434 -3.75 11.88 -24.05
N ASP A 435 -4.43 11.80 -22.91
CA ASP A 435 -5.87 12.09 -22.88
C ASP A 435 -6.19 13.45 -22.25
N GLY A 436 -5.19 14.12 -21.64
CA GLY A 436 -5.43 15.38 -20.91
C GLY A 436 -6.46 15.23 -19.77
N ARG A 437 -6.62 13.99 -19.26
CA ARG A 437 -7.65 13.64 -18.29
C ARG A 437 -7.53 14.47 -17.02
N THR A 438 -8.66 14.97 -16.52
CA THR A 438 -8.73 15.65 -15.22
C THR A 438 -8.32 14.71 -14.10
N MET A 439 -7.31 15.10 -13.33
CA MET A 439 -6.72 14.30 -12.26
C MET A 439 -6.44 15.14 -11.03
N PHE A 440 -6.33 14.45 -9.89
CA PHE A 440 -6.10 15.08 -8.60
C PHE A 440 -4.99 14.37 -7.83
N SER A 441 -4.33 15.08 -6.93
CA SER A 441 -3.24 14.55 -6.12
C SER A 441 -3.64 13.34 -5.27
N PHE A 442 -4.90 13.22 -4.82
CA PHE A 442 -5.36 12.11 -3.98
C PHE A 442 -5.28 10.73 -4.66
N TYR A 443 -5.15 10.67 -5.98
CA TYR A 443 -4.89 9.41 -6.70
C TYR A 443 -3.56 8.76 -6.30
N LEU A 444 -2.64 9.51 -5.68
CA LEU A 444 -1.36 9.00 -5.20
C LEU A 444 -1.46 8.22 -3.88
N LEU A 445 -2.57 8.32 -3.13
CA LEU A 445 -2.68 7.74 -1.79
C LEU A 445 -2.24 6.27 -1.68
N PRO A 446 -2.59 5.36 -2.63
CA PRO A 446 -2.15 3.97 -2.55
C PRO A 446 -0.62 3.78 -2.61
N ALA A 447 0.13 4.76 -3.14
CA ALA A 447 1.59 4.75 -3.20
C ALA A 447 2.25 5.37 -1.95
N VAL A 448 1.54 6.20 -1.18
CA VAL A 448 2.10 6.94 -0.04
C VAL A 448 2.75 6.02 1.02
N PRO A 449 2.18 4.88 1.44
CA PRO A 449 2.84 3.99 2.39
C PRO A 449 4.22 3.50 1.91
N PHE A 450 4.38 3.30 0.61
CA PHE A 450 5.64 2.85 0.00
C PHE A 450 6.64 4.01 -0.12
N LEU A 451 6.18 5.24 -0.34
CA LEU A 451 7.02 6.43 -0.26
C LEU A 451 7.58 6.63 1.15
N ILE A 452 6.77 6.40 2.18
CA ILE A 452 7.22 6.38 3.58
C ILE A 452 8.29 5.29 3.79
N LEU A 453 8.06 4.07 3.29
CA LEU A 453 9.04 2.99 3.40
C LEU A 453 10.36 3.35 2.69
N ALA A 454 10.33 4.09 1.59
CA ALA A 454 11.54 4.57 0.90
C ALA A 454 12.36 5.51 1.79
N VAL A 455 11.71 6.48 2.45
CA VAL A 455 12.38 7.37 3.42
C VAL A 455 12.97 6.56 4.58
N VAL A 456 12.19 5.67 5.18
CA VAL A 456 12.63 4.83 6.30
C VAL A 456 13.78 3.91 5.91
N TYR A 457 13.78 3.38 4.68
CA TYR A 457 14.91 2.61 4.15
C TYR A 457 16.20 3.45 4.15
N VAL A 458 16.12 4.70 3.66
CA VAL A 458 17.28 5.62 3.63
C VAL A 458 17.74 5.98 5.04
N LEU A 459 16.82 6.29 5.95
CA LEU A 459 17.15 6.54 7.36
C LEU A 459 17.87 5.33 7.98
N GLY A 460 17.39 4.11 7.71
CA GLY A 460 18.06 2.88 8.13
C GLY A 460 19.48 2.74 7.56
N ALA A 461 19.65 3.06 6.27
CA ALA A 461 20.96 3.01 5.61
C ALA A 461 21.96 4.04 6.17
N ILE A 462 21.48 5.21 6.58
CA ILE A 462 22.30 6.25 7.22
C ILE A 462 22.78 5.79 8.62
N MET A 463 21.92 5.10 9.37
CA MET A 463 22.22 4.61 10.72
C MET A 463 23.07 3.33 10.73
N THR A 464 23.19 2.61 9.61
CA THR A 464 23.93 1.34 9.53
C THR A 464 25.37 1.60 9.13
N PRO A 465 26.37 0.94 9.77
CA PRO A 465 27.78 1.07 9.34
C PRO A 465 27.98 0.48 7.94
N PRO A 466 29.02 0.92 7.20
CA PRO A 466 29.41 0.28 5.95
C PRO A 466 29.75 -1.20 6.19
N ASP A 467 29.47 -2.05 5.20
CA ASP A 467 29.88 -3.46 5.20
C ASP A 467 31.42 -3.55 5.39
N GLY A 468 31.86 -4.40 6.32
CA GLY A 468 33.31 -4.63 6.60
C GLY A 468 33.83 -3.92 7.84
N VAL A 469 33.09 -3.04 8.49
CA VAL A 469 33.47 -2.54 9.82
C VAL A 469 33.05 -3.57 10.86
N VAL A 470 34.04 -4.34 11.37
CA VAL A 470 33.81 -5.22 12.52
C VAL A 470 33.34 -4.37 13.67
N ALA A 471 32.13 -4.66 14.16
CA ALA A 471 31.54 -3.96 15.28
C ALA A 471 32.40 -4.19 16.53
N GLY A 472 33.31 -3.27 16.79
CA GLY A 472 33.95 -3.13 18.10
C GLY A 472 32.84 -2.86 19.14
N LYS A 473 33.12 -3.01 20.42
CA LYS A 473 32.16 -2.89 21.54
C LYS A 473 31.50 -1.49 21.70
N GLY A 474 31.62 -0.56 20.73
CA GLY A 474 31.02 0.78 20.74
C GLY A 474 30.38 1.17 19.41
N ARG A 475 29.43 2.09 19.45
CA ARG A 475 28.89 2.72 18.24
C ARG A 475 29.99 3.52 17.56
N THR A 476 30.17 3.37 16.25
CA THR A 476 31.07 4.25 15.48
C THR A 476 30.51 5.67 15.46
N ASP A 477 31.39 6.69 15.34
CA ASP A 477 30.97 8.10 15.21
C ASP A 477 29.97 8.28 14.07
N ARG A 478 30.16 7.54 12.97
CA ARG A 478 29.24 7.53 11.85
C ARG A 478 27.83 7.04 12.22
N GLN A 479 27.73 5.97 13.02
CA GLN A 479 26.43 5.48 13.50
C GLN A 479 25.76 6.47 14.43
N LEU A 480 26.52 7.13 15.29
CA LEU A 480 26.02 8.16 16.19
C LEU A 480 25.49 9.34 15.37
N ILE A 481 26.30 9.89 14.47
CA ILE A 481 25.91 10.99 13.58
C ILE A 481 24.66 10.59 12.76
N GLY A 482 24.67 9.41 12.13
CA GLY A 482 23.52 8.91 11.37
C GLY A 482 22.24 8.79 12.20
N THR A 483 22.34 8.34 13.45
CA THR A 483 21.20 8.24 14.37
C THR A 483 20.70 9.64 14.75
N VAL A 484 21.60 10.59 15.03
CA VAL A 484 21.23 11.97 15.36
C VAL A 484 20.55 12.64 14.17
N VAL A 485 21.10 12.49 12.95
CA VAL A 485 20.51 13.05 11.71
C VAL A 485 19.13 12.46 11.45
N ALA A 486 18.98 11.13 11.57
CA ALA A 486 17.68 10.47 11.38
C ALA A 486 16.66 10.91 12.44
N GLY A 487 17.07 11.01 13.70
CA GLY A 487 16.23 11.50 14.80
C GLY A 487 15.80 12.97 14.60
N ALA A 488 16.75 13.83 14.25
CA ALA A 488 16.48 15.24 13.95
C ALA A 488 15.49 15.39 12.78
N TYR A 489 15.65 14.60 11.73
CA TYR A 489 14.70 14.59 10.61
C TYR A 489 13.27 14.25 11.06
N VAL A 490 13.10 13.18 11.86
CA VAL A 490 11.77 12.79 12.37
C VAL A 490 11.16 13.89 13.24
N VAL A 491 11.95 14.52 14.11
CA VAL A 491 11.50 15.66 14.93
C VAL A 491 11.09 16.84 14.05
N LEU A 492 11.88 17.18 13.02
CA LEU A 492 11.54 18.27 12.10
C LEU A 492 10.26 17.98 11.30
N VAL A 493 10.03 16.72 10.88
CA VAL A 493 8.75 16.32 10.27
C VAL A 493 7.59 16.49 11.24
N ALA A 494 7.77 16.11 12.53
CA ALA A 494 6.73 16.28 13.53
C ALA A 494 6.41 17.76 13.81
N LEU A 495 7.41 18.62 13.88
CA LEU A 495 7.23 20.07 14.02
C LEU A 495 6.56 20.68 12.78
N CYS A 496 6.96 20.26 11.59
CA CYS A 496 6.33 20.67 10.34
C CYS A 496 4.85 20.25 10.30
N PHE A 497 4.55 18.99 10.65
CA PHE A 497 3.17 18.52 10.78
C PHE A 497 2.36 19.35 11.79
N ALA A 498 2.91 19.59 12.97
CA ALA A 498 2.23 20.38 14.00
C ALA A 498 1.94 21.83 13.52
N TYR A 499 2.85 22.42 12.77
CA TYR A 499 2.66 23.76 12.17
C TYR A 499 1.51 23.76 11.15
N PHE A 500 1.41 22.72 10.30
CA PHE A 500 0.36 22.62 9.27
C PHE A 500 -0.93 21.97 9.78
N HIS A 501 -0.92 21.30 10.93
CA HIS A 501 -2.08 20.56 11.47
C HIS A 501 -3.40 21.35 11.47
N PRO A 502 -3.43 22.65 11.82
CA PRO A 502 -4.67 23.43 11.80
C PRO A 502 -5.40 23.42 10.45
N ILE A 503 -4.67 23.45 9.32
CA ILE A 503 -5.27 23.38 7.98
C ILE A 503 -5.58 21.95 7.50
N PHE A 504 -5.28 20.95 8.28
CA PHE A 504 -5.69 19.57 7.98
C PHE A 504 -7.03 19.21 8.64
N VAL A 505 -7.45 19.97 9.67
CA VAL A 505 -8.59 19.61 10.52
C VAL A 505 -9.65 20.73 10.66
N ALA A 506 -9.62 21.73 9.80
CA ALA A 506 -10.50 22.91 9.84
C ALA A 506 -10.47 23.65 11.19
N GLN A 507 -9.30 23.77 11.82
CA GLN A 507 -9.18 24.55 13.04
C GLN A 507 -9.33 26.04 12.72
N LEU A 508 -10.13 26.75 13.56
CA LEU A 508 -10.29 28.20 13.41
C LEU A 508 -8.97 28.92 13.74
N MET A 509 -8.54 29.81 12.86
CA MET A 509 -7.32 30.61 13.03
C MET A 509 -7.49 32.00 12.41
N THR A 510 -6.57 32.92 12.70
CA THR A 510 -6.51 34.20 12.04
C THR A 510 -6.13 34.02 10.55
N TYR A 511 -6.59 34.92 9.69
CA TYR A 511 -6.23 34.89 8.27
C TYR A 511 -4.71 34.97 8.05
N ASP A 512 -4.00 35.78 8.83
CA ASP A 512 -2.53 35.89 8.77
C ASP A 512 -1.85 34.56 9.12
N SER A 513 -2.35 33.86 10.16
CA SER A 513 -1.86 32.53 10.53
C SER A 513 -2.12 31.50 9.44
N TRP A 514 -3.26 31.55 8.76
CA TRP A 514 -3.55 30.73 7.60
C TRP A 514 -2.63 31.06 6.42
N SER A 515 -2.53 32.33 6.06
CA SER A 515 -1.71 32.82 4.94
C SER A 515 -0.23 32.45 5.10
N SER A 516 0.31 32.48 6.33
CA SER A 516 1.69 32.07 6.63
C SER A 516 1.98 30.59 6.32
N ARG A 517 0.94 29.75 6.21
CA ARG A 517 1.03 28.33 5.82
C ARG A 517 0.97 28.10 4.32
N MET A 518 0.63 29.12 3.54
CA MET A 518 0.57 29.01 2.07
C MET A 518 1.96 29.24 1.46
N TRP A 519 2.89 28.31 1.72
CA TRP A 519 4.32 28.48 1.36
C TRP A 519 4.57 28.62 -0.14
N LEU A 520 3.75 28.01 -0.99
CA LEU A 520 3.84 28.17 -2.44
C LEU A 520 2.83 29.20 -2.98
N GLY A 521 2.28 30.03 -2.09
CA GLY A 521 1.39 31.15 -2.45
C GLY A 521 0.18 30.67 -3.25
N GLY A 522 -0.17 31.39 -4.33
CA GLY A 522 -1.33 31.09 -5.17
C GLY A 522 -1.38 29.71 -5.82
N ARG A 523 -0.32 28.88 -5.71
CA ARG A 523 -0.38 27.46 -6.11
C ARG A 523 -1.11 26.60 -5.09
N TRP A 524 -1.16 27.04 -3.85
CA TRP A 524 -1.84 26.33 -2.76
C TRP A 524 -3.22 26.93 -2.41
N ILE A 525 -3.59 28.01 -3.08
CA ILE A 525 -4.86 28.74 -2.88
C ILE A 525 -5.84 28.44 -4.03
#